data_9dd090e741face68605ea076e6b08c79
#
_entry.id   9dd090e741face68605ea076e6b08c79
#
_cell.length_a   1.000
_cell.length_b   1.000
_cell.length_c   1.000
_cell.angle_alpha   90.00
_cell.angle_beta   90.00
_cell.angle_gamma   90.00
#
_symmetry.space_group_name_H-M   'P 1'
#
loop_
_entity.id
_entity.type
_entity.pdbx_description
1 polymer ?
#
loop_
_entity_poly.entity_id
_entity_poly.type
_entity_poly.pdbx_seq_one_letter_code
_entity_poly.pdbx_strand_id
1 'polypeptide(L)'
;MPAFDDRTSDTVKREQLLDVTMWCTSSTPAHWMTSYKFFSPVPNLDGISIDMHQPMAHVGTPTGQENQLGTVKIEARPKNMLTSRRSPMIKTVAFRVAVRVQDVINVITSNNMQHYRFHPEGCGCMHWQLTLLQAYVRAGWIKTEDVEAIYNAISTLSASRASVAFPPVAGEFYR
;
A
#
# COMPACT_ATOMS: atom_id res chain seq x y z
N MET A 1 19.88 4.34 -2.36
CA MET A 1 19.28 3.08 -1.83
C MET A 1 17.80 3.29 -1.73
N PRO A 2 16.95 2.34 -2.15
CA PRO A 2 15.54 2.43 -1.87
C PRO A 2 15.37 2.43 -0.36
N ALA A 3 14.71 3.43 0.15
CA ALA A 3 14.50 3.53 1.57
C ALA A 3 13.31 2.64 1.95
N PHE A 4 13.55 1.72 2.85
CA PHE A 4 12.52 1.04 3.61
C PHE A 4 12.40 1.80 4.93
N ASP A 5 11.37 2.62 5.07
CA ASP A 5 11.14 3.48 6.23
C ASP A 5 10.07 2.82 7.13
N ASP A 6 10.53 1.92 7.99
CA ASP A 6 9.69 1.28 9.00
C ASP A 6 9.74 2.09 10.30
N ARG A 7 8.62 2.74 10.60
CA ARG A 7 8.42 3.55 11.82
C ARG A 7 7.62 2.82 12.90
N THR A 8 7.48 1.50 12.79
CA THR A 8 6.77 0.72 13.79
C THR A 8 7.70 0.26 14.90
N SER A 9 7.20 0.27 16.15
CA SER A 9 7.91 -0.31 17.29
C SER A 9 7.88 -1.84 17.26
N ASP A 10 8.79 -2.49 17.99
CA ASP A 10 8.79 -3.95 18.13
C ASP A 10 7.48 -4.49 18.76
N THR A 11 6.83 -3.68 19.60
CA THR A 11 5.52 -4.03 20.15
C THR A 11 4.48 -4.08 19.03
N VAL A 12 4.41 -3.05 18.17
CA VAL A 12 3.49 -2.99 17.03
C VAL A 12 3.74 -4.14 16.05
N LYS A 13 5.01 -4.52 15.82
CA LYS A 13 5.36 -5.65 14.93
C LYS A 13 4.79 -6.99 15.36
N ARG A 14 4.53 -7.18 16.65
CA ARG A 14 3.95 -8.41 17.19
C ARG A 14 2.43 -8.46 17.12
N GLU A 15 1.78 -7.31 16.89
CA GLU A 15 0.33 -7.23 16.85
C GLU A 15 -0.24 -8.02 15.67
N GLN A 16 -1.33 -8.76 15.95
CA GLN A 16 -2.10 -9.46 14.94
C GLN A 16 -3.00 -8.49 14.19
N LEU A 17 -3.14 -8.71 12.91
CA LEU A 17 -3.96 -7.93 11.99
C LEU A 17 -5.29 -8.65 11.74
N LEU A 18 -6.38 -7.89 11.68
CA LEU A 18 -7.72 -8.38 11.37
C LEU A 18 -7.96 -8.43 9.87
N ASP A 19 -7.59 -7.36 9.18
CA ASP A 19 -7.90 -7.15 7.78
C ASP A 19 -6.87 -6.26 7.09
N VAL A 20 -6.97 -6.20 5.77
CA VAL A 20 -6.31 -5.21 4.92
C VAL A 20 -7.36 -4.38 4.19
N THR A 21 -7.20 -3.08 4.19
CA THR A 21 -8.04 -2.13 3.47
C THR A 21 -7.23 -1.41 2.41
N MET A 22 -7.58 -1.58 1.13
CA MET A 22 -7.04 -0.77 0.04
C MET A 22 -7.92 0.45 -0.19
N TRP A 23 -7.30 1.61 -0.28
CA TRP A 23 -7.98 2.90 -0.45
C TRP A 23 -7.12 3.89 -1.23
N CYS A 24 -7.73 4.97 -1.72
CA CYS A 24 -7.00 6.03 -2.40
C CYS A 24 -7.38 7.42 -1.88
N THR A 25 -6.50 8.38 -2.11
CA THR A 25 -6.76 9.79 -1.83
C THR A 25 -7.70 10.40 -2.88
N SER A 26 -8.29 11.54 -2.56
CA SER A 26 -9.08 12.34 -3.51
C SER A 26 -8.23 13.29 -4.37
N SER A 27 -6.91 13.24 -4.25
CA SER A 27 -5.96 14.06 -5.04
C SER A 27 -5.94 13.69 -6.53
N THR A 28 -5.30 14.52 -7.33
CA THR A 28 -5.04 14.27 -8.75
C THR A 28 -3.53 14.37 -8.99
N PRO A 29 -2.86 13.28 -9.37
CA PRO A 29 -3.37 11.91 -9.45
C PRO A 29 -3.77 11.32 -8.08
N ALA A 30 -4.65 10.32 -8.08
CA ALA A 30 -5.01 9.61 -6.86
C ALA A 30 -3.81 8.81 -6.35
N HIS A 31 -3.54 8.91 -5.04
CA HIS A 31 -2.50 8.13 -4.38
C HIS A 31 -3.11 6.93 -3.67
N TRP A 32 -2.51 5.75 -3.81
CA TRP A 32 -3.03 4.47 -3.37
C TRP A 32 -2.23 3.93 -2.20
N MET A 33 -2.94 3.45 -1.17
CA MET A 33 -2.39 2.96 0.07
C MET A 33 -3.13 1.72 0.55
N THR A 34 -2.47 0.93 1.40
CA THR A 34 -3.13 -0.08 2.22
C THR A 34 -3.04 0.28 3.70
N SER A 35 -4.10 -0.03 4.44
CA SER A 35 -4.16 0.08 5.88
C SER A 35 -4.62 -1.24 6.49
N TYR A 36 -4.19 -1.50 7.71
CA TYR A 36 -4.39 -2.79 8.38
C TYR A 36 -4.89 -2.52 9.78
N LYS A 37 -6.04 -3.08 10.11
CA LYS A 37 -6.63 -2.96 11.44
C LYS A 37 -6.04 -4.01 12.38
N PHE A 38 -5.75 -3.64 13.62
CA PHE A 38 -5.37 -4.61 14.64
C PHE A 38 -6.54 -5.52 15.00
N PHE A 39 -6.25 -6.80 15.24
CA PHE A 39 -7.24 -7.78 15.68
C PHE A 39 -7.71 -7.47 17.10
N SER A 40 -6.78 -7.12 17.99
CA SER A 40 -7.05 -6.72 19.37
C SER A 40 -6.84 -5.23 19.58
N PRO A 41 -7.58 -4.59 20.50
CA PRO A 41 -7.37 -3.19 20.81
C PRO A 41 -5.95 -2.88 21.29
N VAL A 42 -5.29 -1.92 20.66
CA VAL A 42 -3.99 -1.39 21.10
C VAL A 42 -4.22 0.04 21.61
N PRO A 43 -3.64 0.45 22.74
CA PRO A 43 -3.82 1.80 23.27
C PRO A 43 -3.45 2.87 22.23
N ASN A 44 -4.37 3.79 21.98
CA ASN A 44 -4.23 4.94 21.06
C ASN A 44 -3.98 4.61 19.58
N LEU A 45 -3.96 3.33 19.19
CA LEU A 45 -3.71 2.89 17.81
C LEU A 45 -4.88 2.03 17.30
N ASP A 46 -5.18 2.14 16.01
CA ASP A 46 -6.14 1.27 15.32
C ASP A 46 -5.45 0.24 14.41
N GLY A 47 -4.23 0.49 14.00
CA GLY A 47 -3.51 -0.37 13.08
C GLY A 47 -2.25 0.26 12.51
N ILE A 48 -1.90 -0.16 11.30
CA ILE A 48 -0.80 0.39 10.52
C ILE A 48 -1.25 0.82 9.13
N SER A 49 -0.48 1.65 8.46
CA SER A 49 -0.59 1.91 7.02
C SER A 49 0.70 1.59 6.31
N ILE A 50 0.57 1.15 5.05
CA ILE A 50 1.70 0.92 4.14
C ILE A 50 1.50 1.78 2.90
N ASP A 51 2.50 2.59 2.63
CA ASP A 51 2.56 3.52 1.53
C ASP A 51 3.80 3.23 0.68
N MET A 52 3.62 3.06 -0.63
CA MET A 52 4.72 3.14 -1.60
C MET A 52 4.81 4.59 -2.06
N HIS A 53 5.70 5.32 -1.42
CA HIS A 53 5.88 6.76 -1.58
C HIS A 53 7.01 7.06 -2.57
N GLN A 54 6.76 7.99 -3.49
CA GLN A 54 7.82 8.58 -4.29
C GLN A 54 8.31 9.84 -3.58
N PRO A 55 9.58 9.89 -3.16
CA PRO A 55 10.14 11.11 -2.58
C PRO A 55 10.00 12.27 -3.57
N MET A 56 9.52 13.41 -3.11
CA MET A 56 9.47 14.61 -3.95
C MET A 56 10.91 14.95 -4.39
N ALA A 57 11.12 15.08 -5.70
CA ALA A 57 12.36 15.62 -6.21
C ALA A 57 12.58 17.01 -5.59
N HIS A 58 13.75 17.23 -5.00
CA HIS A 58 14.12 18.58 -4.58
C HIS A 58 14.15 19.48 -5.83
N VAL A 59 13.51 20.64 -5.73
CA VAL A 59 13.53 21.67 -6.78
C VAL A 59 15.00 21.95 -7.14
N GLY A 60 15.38 21.68 -8.40
CA GLY A 60 16.75 21.88 -8.88
C GLY A 60 17.58 20.61 -9.11
N THR A 61 17.08 19.41 -8.75
CA THR A 61 17.76 18.16 -9.14
C THR A 61 17.41 17.79 -10.58
N PRO A 62 18.39 17.36 -11.41
CA PRO A 62 18.10 16.86 -12.75
C PRO A 62 17.09 15.72 -12.69
N THR A 63 16.17 15.70 -13.64
CA THR A 63 15.17 14.62 -13.80
C THR A 63 15.85 13.32 -14.23
N GLY A 64 16.59 12.69 -13.31
CA GLY A 64 17.25 11.41 -13.55
C GLY A 64 16.41 10.25 -13.01
N GLN A 65 16.75 9.02 -13.41
CA GLN A 65 16.09 7.79 -12.96
C GLN A 65 16.06 7.62 -11.43
N GLU A 66 16.98 8.24 -10.71
CA GLU A 66 17.07 8.20 -9.24
C GLU A 66 15.86 8.83 -8.55
N ASN A 67 15.22 9.82 -9.19
CA ASN A 67 14.03 10.50 -8.65
C ASN A 67 12.75 9.66 -8.76
N GLN A 68 12.81 8.50 -9.40
CA GLN A 68 11.67 7.58 -9.56
C GLN A 68 11.69 6.42 -8.56
N LEU A 69 12.73 6.33 -7.74
CA LEU A 69 12.83 5.26 -6.75
C LEU A 69 11.79 5.44 -5.65
N GLY A 70 11.02 4.38 -5.41
CA GLY A 70 10.02 4.37 -4.35
C GLY A 70 10.62 4.08 -2.99
N THR A 71 9.93 4.53 -1.95
CA THR A 71 10.21 4.21 -0.56
C THR A 71 8.97 3.54 0.04
N VAL A 72 9.11 2.34 0.57
CA VAL A 72 8.07 1.72 1.38
C VAL A 72 8.07 2.38 2.74
N LYS A 73 6.96 2.99 3.11
CA LYS A 73 6.75 3.62 4.40
C LYS A 73 5.71 2.84 5.19
N ILE A 74 6.08 2.42 6.40
CA ILE A 74 5.17 1.72 7.32
C ILE A 74 5.01 2.56 8.58
N GLU A 75 3.78 2.91 8.92
CA GLU A 75 3.48 3.77 10.06
C GLU A 75 2.33 3.18 10.90
N ALA A 76 2.50 3.25 12.23
CA ALA A 76 1.39 3.03 13.15
C ALA A 76 0.36 4.16 13.02
N ARG A 77 -0.93 3.81 12.99
CA ARG A 77 -2.02 4.76 12.77
C ARG A 77 -2.82 4.98 14.05
N PRO A 78 -2.97 6.25 14.46
CA PRO A 78 -3.83 6.61 15.58
C PRO A 78 -5.29 6.19 15.36
N LYS A 79 -6.05 6.12 16.45
CA LYS A 79 -7.48 5.82 16.39
C LYS A 79 -8.22 6.71 15.40
N ASN A 80 -9.12 6.09 14.64
CA ASN A 80 -9.94 6.73 13.59
C ASN A 80 -9.15 7.32 12.39
N MET A 81 -7.88 6.90 12.20
CA MET A 81 -7.01 7.44 11.15
C MET A 81 -6.47 6.36 10.19
N LEU A 82 -7.11 5.19 10.10
CA LEU A 82 -6.69 4.13 9.17
C LEU A 82 -6.92 4.52 7.70
N THR A 83 -8.01 5.20 7.42
CA THR A 83 -8.35 5.66 6.07
C THR A 83 -8.82 7.10 6.09
N SER A 84 -8.80 7.76 4.93
CA SER A 84 -9.39 9.09 4.82
C SER A 84 -10.91 9.00 4.64
N ARG A 85 -11.67 9.80 5.41
CA ARG A 85 -13.12 9.95 5.21
C ARG A 85 -13.49 10.50 3.82
N ARG A 86 -12.55 11.14 3.13
CA ARG A 86 -12.72 11.68 1.78
C ARG A 86 -12.26 10.71 0.69
N SER A 87 -11.86 9.49 1.07
CA SER A 87 -11.45 8.49 0.11
C SER A 87 -12.61 8.13 -0.83
N PRO A 88 -12.42 8.23 -2.15
CA PRO A 88 -13.45 7.86 -3.12
C PRO A 88 -13.64 6.34 -3.25
N MET A 89 -12.70 5.56 -2.73
CA MET A 89 -12.78 4.10 -2.70
C MET A 89 -12.13 3.58 -1.42
N ILE A 90 -12.85 2.70 -0.72
CA ILE A 90 -12.36 1.93 0.42
C ILE A 90 -12.85 0.49 0.24
N LYS A 91 -11.92 -0.47 0.18
CA LYS A 91 -12.21 -1.90 0.07
C LYS A 91 -11.42 -2.68 1.10
N THR A 92 -12.14 -3.37 1.99
CA THR A 92 -11.58 -4.14 3.09
C THR A 92 -11.73 -5.63 2.84
N VAL A 93 -10.68 -6.38 3.12
CA VAL A 93 -10.61 -7.84 3.02
C VAL A 93 -10.08 -8.40 4.34
N ALA A 94 -10.83 -9.32 4.95
CA ALA A 94 -10.39 -9.99 6.17
C ALA A 94 -9.30 -11.02 5.89
N PHE A 95 -8.31 -11.13 6.79
CA PHE A 95 -7.34 -12.22 6.74
C PHE A 95 -7.99 -13.55 7.16
N ARG A 96 -7.64 -14.62 6.44
CA ARG A 96 -8.14 -15.98 6.67
C ARG A 96 -7.32 -16.76 7.70
N VAL A 97 -6.15 -16.27 8.01
CA VAL A 97 -5.19 -16.84 8.95
C VAL A 97 -4.66 -15.73 9.87
N ALA A 98 -4.03 -16.12 10.96
CA ALA A 98 -3.37 -15.15 11.83
C ALA A 98 -2.17 -14.55 11.10
N VAL A 99 -2.21 -13.23 10.88
CA VAL A 99 -1.14 -12.44 10.24
C VAL A 99 -0.70 -11.36 11.22
N ARG A 100 0.58 -11.20 11.42
CA ARG A 100 1.16 -10.13 12.24
C ARG A 100 1.75 -9.03 11.36
N VAL A 101 1.96 -7.87 11.95
CA VAL A 101 2.67 -6.76 11.26
C VAL A 101 4.03 -7.24 10.73
N GLN A 102 4.80 -8.00 11.53
CA GLN A 102 6.08 -8.53 11.11
C GLN A 102 5.97 -9.46 9.88
N ASP A 103 4.89 -10.24 9.77
CA ASP A 103 4.70 -11.13 8.61
C ASP A 103 4.48 -10.32 7.33
N VAL A 104 3.77 -9.20 7.42
CA VAL A 104 3.60 -8.26 6.30
C VAL A 104 4.95 -7.66 5.88
N ILE A 105 5.75 -7.22 6.83
CA ILE A 105 7.11 -6.73 6.58
C ILE A 105 7.96 -7.80 5.88
N ASN A 106 7.90 -9.04 6.37
CA ASN A 106 8.63 -10.17 5.79
C ASN A 106 8.20 -10.47 4.35
N VAL A 107 6.89 -10.38 4.04
CA VAL A 107 6.41 -10.55 2.65
C VAL A 107 6.99 -9.46 1.74
N ILE A 108 7.02 -8.21 2.18
CA ILE A 108 7.58 -7.11 1.40
C ILE A 108 9.07 -7.34 1.14
N THR A 109 9.85 -7.66 2.18
CA THR A 109 11.30 -7.79 2.08
C THR A 109 11.74 -9.05 1.37
N SER A 110 11.08 -10.21 1.62
CA SER A 110 11.42 -11.48 0.98
C SER A 110 11.07 -11.52 -0.52
N ASN A 111 10.11 -10.70 -0.95
CA ASN A 111 9.77 -10.54 -2.37
C ASN A 111 10.48 -9.35 -3.03
N ASN A 112 11.45 -8.71 -2.35
CA ASN A 112 12.18 -7.52 -2.81
C ASN A 112 11.26 -6.36 -3.24
N MET A 113 10.07 -6.23 -2.64
CA MET A 113 9.07 -5.23 -3.04
C MET A 113 9.48 -3.79 -2.68
N GLN A 114 10.42 -3.61 -1.77
CA GLN A 114 11.01 -2.31 -1.43
C GLN A 114 11.88 -1.75 -2.57
N HIS A 115 12.29 -2.59 -3.52
CA HIS A 115 13.05 -2.21 -4.70
C HIS A 115 12.11 -1.91 -5.86
N TYR A 116 11.47 -0.72 -5.82
CA TYR A 116 10.48 -0.32 -6.80
C TYR A 116 10.83 1.03 -7.43
N ARG A 117 10.68 1.11 -8.75
CA ARG A 117 10.81 2.34 -9.52
C ARG A 117 9.45 2.69 -10.10
N PHE A 118 9.01 3.92 -9.85
CA PHE A 118 7.79 4.45 -10.44
C PHE A 118 7.92 4.62 -11.95
N HIS A 119 6.79 4.59 -12.65
CA HIS A 119 6.73 4.99 -14.06
C HIS A 119 7.20 6.45 -14.21
N PRO A 120 7.85 6.82 -15.34
CA PRO A 120 8.32 8.19 -15.57
C PRO A 120 7.26 9.29 -15.37
N GLU A 121 5.99 8.96 -15.55
CA GLU A 121 4.85 9.86 -15.30
C GLU A 121 4.47 10.01 -13.82
N GLY A 122 5.25 9.44 -12.90
CA GLY A 122 5.01 9.53 -11.46
C GLY A 122 3.88 8.61 -10.97
N CYS A 123 3.46 7.64 -11.78
CA CYS A 123 2.45 6.65 -11.44
C CYS A 123 3.09 5.32 -11.00
N GLY A 124 2.32 4.46 -10.31
CA GLY A 124 2.80 3.12 -9.94
C GLY A 124 2.37 2.65 -8.55
N CYS A 125 1.97 3.56 -7.64
CA CYS A 125 1.56 3.17 -6.29
C CYS A 125 0.40 2.16 -6.30
N MET A 126 -0.60 2.30 -7.17
CA MET A 126 -1.69 1.33 -7.32
C MET A 126 -1.17 -0.04 -7.75
N HIS A 127 -0.31 -0.10 -8.75
CA HIS A 127 0.30 -1.35 -9.22
C HIS A 127 1.09 -2.04 -8.10
N TRP A 128 1.87 -1.27 -7.33
CA TRP A 128 2.61 -1.81 -6.19
C TRP A 128 1.67 -2.39 -5.12
N GLN A 129 0.61 -1.67 -4.74
CA GLN A 129 -0.37 -2.14 -3.75
C GLN A 129 -1.09 -3.42 -4.21
N LEU A 130 -1.51 -3.48 -5.48
CA LEU A 130 -2.13 -4.69 -6.05
C LEU A 130 -1.14 -5.87 -6.08
N THR A 131 0.13 -5.62 -6.37
CA THR A 131 1.19 -6.65 -6.32
C THR A 131 1.37 -7.17 -4.89
N LEU A 132 1.30 -6.31 -3.88
CA LEU A 132 1.33 -6.71 -2.47
C LEU A 132 0.13 -7.60 -2.11
N LEU A 133 -1.10 -7.24 -2.52
CA LEU A 133 -2.28 -8.08 -2.32
C LEU A 133 -2.15 -9.44 -3.02
N GLN A 134 -1.57 -9.49 -4.22
CA GLN A 134 -1.26 -10.75 -4.90
C GLN A 134 -0.24 -11.60 -4.15
N ALA A 135 0.73 -10.98 -3.46
CA ALA A 135 1.64 -11.71 -2.58
C ALA A 135 0.90 -12.33 -1.38
N TYR A 136 -0.12 -11.66 -0.84
CA TYR A 136 -0.98 -12.23 0.21
C TYR A 136 -1.84 -13.38 -0.29
N VAL A 137 -2.32 -13.34 -1.53
CA VAL A 137 -3.00 -14.50 -2.17
C VAL A 137 -2.05 -15.69 -2.24
N ARG A 138 -0.82 -15.50 -2.71
CA ARG A 138 0.20 -16.57 -2.77
C ARG A 138 0.56 -17.14 -1.39
N ALA A 139 0.52 -16.30 -0.36
CA ALA A 139 0.72 -16.72 1.03
C ALA A 139 -0.52 -17.39 1.66
N GLY A 140 -1.66 -17.43 0.97
CA GLY A 140 -2.92 -18.00 1.46
C GLY A 140 -3.64 -17.14 2.51
N TRP A 141 -3.27 -15.86 2.64
CA TRP A 141 -3.85 -14.95 3.64
C TRP A 141 -5.20 -14.38 3.22
N ILE A 142 -5.40 -14.13 1.92
CA ILE A 142 -6.65 -13.68 1.31
C ILE A 142 -6.94 -14.52 0.06
N LYS A 143 -8.13 -14.41 -0.51
CA LYS A 143 -8.53 -15.14 -1.70
C LYS A 143 -8.23 -14.34 -2.98
N THR A 144 -8.14 -15.05 -4.11
CA THR A 144 -8.04 -14.44 -5.44
C THR A 144 -9.26 -13.57 -5.73
N GLU A 145 -10.45 -14.04 -5.39
CA GLU A 145 -11.72 -13.34 -5.62
C GLU A 145 -11.78 -12.00 -4.86
N ASP A 146 -11.10 -11.89 -3.71
CA ASP A 146 -11.01 -10.64 -2.95
C ASP A 146 -10.23 -9.57 -3.73
N VAL A 147 -9.11 -9.97 -4.36
CA VAL A 147 -8.31 -9.06 -5.18
C VAL A 147 -9.02 -8.71 -6.48
N GLU A 148 -9.72 -9.65 -7.10
CA GLU A 148 -10.57 -9.41 -8.28
C GLU A 148 -11.69 -8.40 -7.96
N ALA A 149 -12.32 -8.51 -6.79
CA ALA A 149 -13.33 -7.55 -6.34
C ALA A 149 -12.76 -6.13 -6.14
N ILE A 150 -11.53 -6.02 -5.62
CA ILE A 150 -10.82 -4.75 -5.52
C ILE A 150 -10.53 -4.19 -6.92
N TYR A 151 -9.99 -5.01 -7.83
CA TYR A 151 -9.68 -4.61 -9.20
C TYR A 151 -10.92 -4.10 -9.95
N ASN A 152 -12.05 -4.80 -9.82
CA ASN A 152 -13.33 -4.41 -10.40
C ASN A 152 -13.84 -3.07 -9.81
N ALA A 153 -13.67 -2.85 -8.51
CA ALA A 153 -14.03 -1.59 -7.88
C ALA A 153 -13.16 -0.42 -8.39
N ILE A 154 -11.87 -0.64 -8.63
CA ILE A 154 -10.96 0.35 -9.23
C ILE A 154 -11.39 0.66 -10.66
N SER A 155 -11.70 -0.36 -11.47
CA SER A 155 -12.20 -0.19 -12.84
C SER A 155 -13.47 0.64 -12.87
N THR A 156 -14.41 0.36 -11.97
CA THR A 156 -15.66 1.14 -11.85
C THR A 156 -15.39 2.59 -11.46
N LEU A 157 -14.47 2.82 -10.50
CA LEU A 157 -14.10 4.16 -10.07
C LEU A 157 -13.45 4.96 -11.20
N SER A 158 -12.56 4.33 -11.99
CA SER A 158 -11.85 4.97 -13.10
C SER A 158 -12.79 5.48 -14.19
N ALA A 159 -13.90 4.79 -14.41
CA ALA A 159 -14.92 5.22 -15.39
C ALA A 159 -15.58 6.57 -15.02
N SER A 160 -15.56 6.95 -13.73
CA SER A 160 -16.14 8.20 -13.22
C SER A 160 -15.09 9.22 -12.76
N ARG A 161 -13.79 8.84 -12.69
CA ARG A 161 -12.71 9.69 -12.18
C ARG A 161 -11.46 9.61 -13.03
N ALA A 162 -11.19 10.65 -13.81
CA ALA A 162 -9.99 10.78 -14.63
C ALA A 162 -8.67 10.75 -13.82
N SER A 163 -8.71 11.05 -12.51
CA SER A 163 -7.55 10.96 -11.62
C SER A 163 -7.12 9.52 -11.28
N VAL A 164 -7.92 8.53 -11.68
CA VAL A 164 -7.65 7.10 -11.47
C VAL A 164 -7.32 6.46 -12.81
N ALA A 165 -6.04 6.23 -13.08
CA ALA A 165 -5.60 5.53 -14.29
C ALA A 165 -5.97 4.04 -14.22
N PHE A 166 -6.61 3.53 -15.29
CA PHE A 166 -6.95 2.12 -15.42
C PHE A 166 -6.78 1.68 -16.88
N PRO A 167 -6.11 0.55 -17.15
CA PRO A 167 -5.50 -0.39 -16.18
C PRO A 167 -4.39 0.30 -15.36
N PRO A 168 -4.01 -0.30 -14.21
CA PRO A 168 -2.95 0.24 -13.36
C PRO A 168 -1.65 0.47 -14.13
N VAL A 169 -1.10 1.67 -14.04
CA VAL A 169 0.19 1.96 -14.66
C VAL A 169 1.28 1.26 -13.86
N ALA A 170 2.02 0.37 -14.51
CA ALA A 170 3.06 -0.41 -13.88
C ALA A 170 4.35 0.42 -13.73
N GLY A 171 4.92 0.39 -12.51
CA GLY A 171 6.32 0.67 -12.32
C GLY A 171 7.15 -0.61 -12.44
N GLU A 172 8.41 -0.56 -12.09
CA GLU A 172 9.36 -1.65 -12.26
C GLU A 172 9.92 -2.10 -10.90
N PHE A 173 9.88 -3.42 -10.63
CA PHE A 173 10.64 -4.02 -9.53
C PHE A 173 12.05 -4.30 -10.03
N TYR A 174 13.08 -3.82 -9.30
CA TYR A 174 14.47 -4.02 -9.66
C TYR A 174 15.22 -4.78 -8.55
N ARG A 175 16.37 -5.39 -8.91
CA ARG A 175 17.25 -6.14 -8.01
C ARG A 175 18.44 -5.31 -7.56
#